data_bd48c7ee827ee6d5c43a679c9d6dc9a8
#
_entry.id   bd48c7ee827ee6d5c43a679c9d6dc9a8
#
_cell.length_a   1.000
_cell.length_b   1.000
_cell.length_c   1.000
_cell.angle_alpha   90.00
_cell.angle_beta   90.00
_cell.angle_gamma   90.00
#
_symmetry.space_group_name_H-M   'P 1'
#
loop_
_entity.id
_entity.type
_entity.pdbx_description
1 polymer ?
#
loop_
_entity_poly.entity_id
_entity_poly.type
_entity_poly.pdbx_seq_one_letter_code
_entity_poly.pdbx_strand_id
1 'polypeptide(L)'
;MRYKDTGNLHLDFHRTTNGTIAYLRKTYGEAFLDDIIRNTARDVYKAIRDDLMAGNPEHLIEHWIYYLEREGGAFTVERRDDETRVEVTRCPAAATLKAERSARP
;
A
#
# COMPACT_ATOMS: atom_id res chain seq x y z
N MET A 1 4.60 10.32 7.50
CA MET A 1 5.70 9.93 8.40
C MET A 1 6.42 8.72 7.82
N ARG A 2 7.74 8.79 7.78
CA ARG A 2 8.58 7.67 7.33
C ARG A 2 9.29 7.05 8.51
N TYR A 3 9.39 5.73 8.51
CA TYR A 3 10.15 5.01 9.51
C TYR A 3 11.64 5.27 9.33
N LYS A 4 12.40 5.10 10.41
CA LYS A 4 13.86 5.11 10.34
C LYS A 4 14.31 3.98 9.43
N ASP A 5 15.07 4.31 8.39
CA ASP A 5 15.50 3.32 7.41
C ASP A 5 16.72 2.57 7.92
N THR A 6 16.53 1.30 8.28
CA THR A 6 17.59 0.39 8.71
C THR A 6 18.06 -0.55 7.59
N GLY A 7 17.45 -0.46 6.39
CA GLY A 7 17.71 -1.38 5.31
C GLY A 7 16.95 -2.70 5.38
N ASN A 8 16.30 -2.99 6.48
CA ASN A 8 15.52 -4.22 6.66
C ASN A 8 14.08 -4.05 6.16
N LEU A 9 13.47 -5.14 5.69
CA LEU A 9 12.05 -5.15 5.33
C LEU A 9 11.19 -5.06 6.58
N HIS A 10 10.04 -4.38 6.48
CA HIS A 10 9.11 -4.21 7.59
C HIS A 10 8.08 -5.34 7.65
N LEU A 11 8.53 -6.57 7.83
CA LEU A 11 7.66 -7.76 7.81
C LEU A 11 6.59 -7.72 8.89
N ASP A 12 6.93 -7.25 10.08
CA ASP A 12 5.96 -7.11 11.19
C ASP A 12 4.88 -6.10 10.86
N PHE A 13 5.23 -5.01 10.18
CA PHE A 13 4.24 -4.04 9.70
C PHE A 13 3.27 -4.68 8.71
N HIS A 14 3.77 -5.45 7.74
CA HIS A 14 2.93 -6.12 6.76
C HIS A 14 2.02 -7.16 7.41
N ARG A 15 2.53 -7.94 8.36
CA ARG A 15 1.74 -8.93 9.10
C ARG A 15 0.64 -8.27 9.92
N THR A 16 0.97 -7.20 10.64
CA THR A 16 0.01 -6.44 11.44
C THR A 16 -1.07 -5.84 10.56
N THR A 17 -0.69 -5.23 9.44
CA THR A 17 -1.64 -4.63 8.50
C THR A 17 -2.58 -5.69 7.91
N ASN A 18 -2.05 -6.80 7.44
CA ASN A 18 -2.84 -7.90 6.88
C ASN A 18 -3.80 -8.48 7.92
N GLY A 19 -3.32 -8.69 9.14
CA GLY A 19 -4.14 -9.20 10.24
C GLY A 19 -5.24 -8.25 10.65
N THR A 20 -4.95 -6.95 10.70
CA THR A 20 -5.93 -5.92 11.03
C THR A 20 -7.02 -5.85 9.96
N ILE A 21 -6.66 -5.87 8.69
CA ILE A 21 -7.63 -5.87 7.59
C ILE A 21 -8.53 -7.10 7.67
N ALA A 22 -7.97 -8.28 7.87
CA ALA A 22 -8.73 -9.52 7.99
C ALA A 22 -9.70 -9.48 9.19
N TYR A 23 -9.24 -8.99 10.33
CA TYR A 23 -10.06 -8.85 11.53
C TYR A 23 -11.23 -7.90 11.32
N LEU A 24 -10.96 -6.72 10.75
CA LEU A 24 -12.00 -5.70 10.51
C LEU A 24 -13.04 -6.20 9.52
N ARG A 25 -12.61 -6.87 8.45
CA ARG A 25 -13.52 -7.44 7.47
C ARG A 25 -14.43 -8.50 8.09
N LYS A 26 -13.87 -9.42 8.86
CA LYS A 26 -14.61 -10.50 9.50
C LYS A 26 -15.57 -9.99 10.56
N THR A 27 -15.15 -9.01 11.35
CA THR A 27 -15.90 -8.54 12.52
C THR A 27 -16.97 -7.51 12.15
N TYR A 28 -16.64 -6.58 11.25
CA TYR A 28 -17.48 -5.42 10.94
C TYR A 28 -17.98 -5.36 9.48
N GLY A 29 -17.44 -6.19 8.59
CA GLY A 29 -17.86 -6.28 7.20
C GLY A 29 -17.11 -5.36 6.25
N GLU A 30 -17.33 -5.55 4.95
CA GLU A 30 -16.64 -4.84 3.87
C GLU A 30 -16.93 -3.33 3.87
N ALA A 31 -18.19 -2.93 4.11
CA ALA A 31 -18.57 -1.51 4.08
C ALA A 31 -17.82 -0.71 5.15
N PHE A 32 -17.67 -1.27 6.33
CA PHE A 32 -16.92 -0.64 7.42
C PHE A 32 -15.44 -0.51 7.06
N LEU A 33 -14.85 -1.55 6.49
CA LEU A 33 -13.46 -1.55 6.04
C LEU A 33 -13.24 -0.51 4.94
N ASP A 34 -14.14 -0.41 3.97
CA ASP A 34 -14.06 0.58 2.90
C ASP A 34 -14.08 2.00 3.46
N ASP A 35 -14.93 2.28 4.47
CA ASP A 35 -14.99 3.59 5.11
C ASP A 35 -13.68 3.94 5.82
N ILE A 36 -13.07 2.99 6.51
CA ILE A 36 -11.77 3.19 7.17
C ILE A 36 -10.69 3.51 6.14
N ILE A 37 -10.64 2.77 5.03
CA ILE A 37 -9.67 2.99 3.96
C ILE A 37 -9.85 4.38 3.35
N ARG A 38 -11.09 4.79 3.06
CA ARG A 38 -11.39 6.11 2.52
C ARG A 38 -11.00 7.23 3.48
N ASN A 39 -11.32 7.08 4.76
CA ASN A 39 -10.97 8.07 5.78
C ASN A 39 -9.46 8.18 5.94
N THR A 40 -8.73 7.07 5.87
CA THR A 40 -7.27 7.07 5.91
C THR A 40 -6.70 7.83 4.71
N ALA A 41 -7.22 7.58 3.51
CA ALA A 41 -6.77 8.29 2.31
C ALA A 41 -7.02 9.80 2.42
N ARG A 42 -8.17 10.19 2.96
CA ARG A 42 -8.54 11.60 3.12
C ARG A 42 -7.71 12.31 4.20
N ASP A 43 -7.50 11.66 5.34
CA ASP A 43 -6.98 12.33 6.54
C ASP A 43 -5.46 12.12 6.71
N VAL A 44 -4.95 10.92 6.44
CA VAL A 44 -3.53 10.59 6.59
C VAL A 44 -2.73 10.97 5.35
N TYR A 45 -3.30 10.72 4.18
CA TYR A 45 -2.65 10.99 2.89
C TYR A 45 -3.23 12.22 2.19
N LYS A 46 -3.60 13.22 2.98
CA LYS A 46 -4.25 14.43 2.47
C LYS A 46 -3.45 15.15 1.39
N ALA A 47 -2.14 15.27 1.54
CA ALA A 47 -1.29 15.95 0.57
C ALA A 47 -1.31 15.24 -0.79
N ILE A 48 -1.27 13.91 -0.79
CA ILE A 48 -1.36 13.10 -2.01
C ILE A 48 -2.74 13.27 -2.66
N ARG A 49 -3.79 13.23 -1.86
CA ARG A 49 -5.16 13.41 -2.32
C ARG A 49 -5.37 14.79 -2.94
N ASP A 50 -4.89 15.84 -2.28
CA ASP A 50 -5.02 17.21 -2.77
C ASP A 50 -4.33 17.38 -4.12
N ASP A 51 -3.14 16.82 -4.29
CA ASP A 51 -2.41 16.85 -5.57
C ASP A 51 -3.18 16.08 -6.67
N LEU A 52 -3.74 14.92 -6.35
CA LEU A 52 -4.56 14.17 -7.30
C LEU A 52 -5.80 14.96 -7.74
N MET A 53 -6.48 15.60 -6.80
CA MET A 53 -7.66 16.41 -7.10
C MET A 53 -7.30 17.64 -7.96
N ALA A 54 -6.07 18.12 -7.87
CA ALA A 54 -5.55 19.18 -8.71
C ALA A 54 -5.03 18.70 -10.08
N GLY A 55 -5.14 17.40 -10.36
CA GLY A 55 -4.70 16.82 -11.62
C GLY A 55 -3.23 16.41 -11.67
N ASN A 56 -2.57 16.34 -10.50
CA ASN A 56 -1.16 15.96 -10.40
C ASN A 56 -1.00 14.59 -9.73
N PRO A 57 -0.79 13.50 -10.48
CA PRO A 57 -0.63 12.16 -9.92
C PRO A 57 0.79 11.85 -9.44
N GLU A 58 1.77 12.72 -9.67
CA GLU A 58 3.19 12.41 -9.42
C GLU A 58 3.48 12.13 -7.95
N HIS A 59 2.83 12.84 -7.03
CA HIS A 59 3.02 12.61 -5.60
C HIS A 59 2.64 11.17 -5.20
N LEU A 60 1.51 10.68 -5.71
CA LEU A 60 1.07 9.31 -5.48
C LEU A 60 2.03 8.29 -6.10
N ILE A 61 2.47 8.54 -7.33
CA ILE A 61 3.39 7.65 -8.05
C ILE A 61 4.72 7.57 -7.31
N GLU A 62 5.29 8.68 -6.89
CA GLU A 62 6.52 8.73 -6.09
C GLU A 62 6.39 8.00 -4.77
N HIS A 63 5.25 8.14 -4.09
CA HIS A 63 4.95 7.42 -2.86
C HIS A 63 4.95 5.91 -3.07
N TRP A 64 4.29 5.42 -4.13
CA TRP A 64 4.27 3.99 -4.46
C TRP A 64 5.66 3.46 -4.81
N ILE A 65 6.40 4.20 -5.64
CA ILE A 65 7.76 3.80 -6.02
C ILE A 65 8.64 3.67 -4.77
N TYR A 66 8.61 4.67 -3.91
CA TYR A 66 9.41 4.67 -2.68
C TYR A 66 9.10 3.43 -1.82
N TYR A 67 7.83 3.18 -1.53
CA TYR A 67 7.47 2.09 -0.61
C TYR A 67 7.61 0.71 -1.25
N LEU A 68 7.32 0.56 -2.52
CA LEU A 68 7.52 -0.71 -3.22
C LEU A 68 9.00 -1.08 -3.26
N GLU A 69 9.88 -0.13 -3.60
CA GLU A 69 11.33 -0.37 -3.58
C GLU A 69 11.83 -0.66 -2.19
N ARG A 70 11.39 0.14 -1.22
CA ARG A 70 11.84 0.02 0.17
C ARG A 70 11.49 -1.33 0.78
N GLU A 71 10.32 -1.89 0.43
CA GLU A 71 9.81 -3.14 1.01
C GLU A 71 10.05 -4.36 0.12
N GLY A 72 10.87 -4.25 -0.90
CA GLY A 72 11.24 -5.37 -1.74
C GLY A 72 10.19 -5.78 -2.75
N GLY A 73 9.31 -4.87 -3.12
CA GLY A 73 8.34 -5.08 -4.18
C GLY A 73 8.98 -5.04 -5.57
N ALA A 74 8.30 -5.61 -6.55
CA ALA A 74 8.69 -5.52 -7.95
C ALA A 74 7.56 -4.87 -8.75
N PHE A 75 7.92 -3.94 -9.63
CA PHE A 75 6.94 -3.15 -10.37
C PHE A 75 7.57 -2.54 -11.61
N THR A 76 6.71 -2.11 -12.55
CA THR A 76 7.11 -1.31 -13.72
C THR A 76 6.26 -0.04 -13.78
N VAL A 77 6.82 1.02 -14.33
CA VAL A 77 6.12 2.30 -14.52
C VAL A 77 6.19 2.67 -15.99
N GLU A 78 5.04 2.83 -16.64
CA GLU A 78 4.93 3.35 -17.99
C GLU A 78 4.25 4.71 -17.98
N ARG A 79 4.90 5.73 -18.50
CA ARG A 79 4.34 7.07 -18.61
C ARG A 79 3.96 7.35 -20.07
N ARG A 80 2.70 7.75 -20.25
CA ARG A 80 2.15 8.18 -21.54
C ARG A 80 1.56 9.57 -21.38
N ASP A 81 1.20 10.22 -22.48
CA ASP A 81 0.70 11.60 -22.46
C ASP A 81 -0.56 11.78 -21.60
N ASP A 82 -1.47 10.79 -21.60
CA ASP A 82 -2.77 10.85 -20.95
C ASP A 82 -2.91 9.88 -19.79
N GLU A 83 -1.92 9.00 -19.55
CA GLU A 83 -1.97 8.06 -18.43
C GLU A 83 -0.59 7.66 -17.94
N THR A 84 -0.52 7.24 -16.69
CA THR A 84 0.65 6.55 -16.14
C THR A 84 0.18 5.20 -15.62
N ARG A 85 0.86 4.14 -16.04
CA ARG A 85 0.56 2.78 -15.59
C ARG A 85 1.64 2.30 -14.64
N VAL A 86 1.22 1.90 -13.45
CA VAL A 86 2.10 1.22 -12.49
C VAL A 86 1.62 -0.23 -12.40
N GLU A 87 2.45 -1.16 -12.84
CA GLU A 87 2.15 -2.58 -12.77
C GLU A 87 2.98 -3.22 -11.67
N VAL A 88 2.31 -3.73 -10.63
CA VAL A 88 2.97 -4.37 -9.50
C VAL A 88 3.01 -5.87 -9.74
N THR A 89 4.22 -6.41 -9.93
CA THR A 89 4.41 -7.84 -10.16
C THR A 89 4.70 -8.60 -8.86
N ARG A 90 5.15 -7.89 -7.82
CA ARG A 90 5.32 -8.45 -6.48
C ARG A 90 4.93 -7.40 -5.45
N CYS A 91 3.77 -7.60 -4.80
CA CYS A 91 3.32 -6.76 -3.70
C CYS A 91 3.92 -7.26 -2.39
N PRO A 92 4.63 -6.43 -1.61
CA PRO A 92 5.23 -6.86 -0.35
C PRO A 92 4.22 -7.42 0.66
N ALA A 93 3.06 -6.79 0.79
CA ALA A 93 2.01 -7.26 1.70
C ALA A 93 1.44 -8.61 1.26
N ALA A 94 1.15 -8.79 -0.04
CA ALA A 94 0.66 -10.05 -0.58
C ALA A 94 1.70 -11.17 -0.46
N ALA A 95 2.98 -10.87 -0.69
CA ALA A 95 4.08 -11.83 -0.52
C ALA A 95 4.19 -12.29 0.93
N THR A 96 4.07 -11.39 1.89
CA THR A 96 4.08 -11.71 3.32
C THR A 96 2.90 -12.60 3.69
N LEU A 97 1.70 -12.30 3.21
CA LEU A 97 0.51 -13.11 3.46
C LEU A 97 0.65 -14.53 2.89
N LYS A 98 1.19 -14.64 1.68
CA LYS A 98 1.44 -15.93 1.06
C LYS A 98 2.46 -16.77 1.85
N ALA A 99 3.54 -16.16 2.32
CA ALA A 99 4.54 -16.81 3.13
C ALA A 99 3.95 -17.32 4.46
N GLU A 100 3.10 -16.54 5.12
CA GLU A 100 2.42 -16.94 6.34
C GLU A 100 1.49 -18.13 6.12
N ARG A 101 0.73 -18.14 5.03
CA ARG A 101 -0.16 -19.25 4.67
C ARG A 101 0.64 -20.53 4.39
N SER A 102 1.78 -20.42 3.72
CA SER A 102 2.64 -21.57 3.41
C SER A 102 3.32 -22.14 4.65
N ALA A 103 3.54 -21.32 5.68
CA ALA A 103 4.17 -21.75 6.94
C ALA A 103 3.19 -22.41 7.91
N ARG A 104 1.89 -22.35 7.66
CA ARG A 104 0.89 -23.00 8.50
C ARG A 104 0.82 -24.50 8.21
N PRO A 105 0.77 -25.34 9.26
CA PRO A 105 0.60 -26.77 9.08
C PRO A 105 -0.76 -27.16 8.50
#